data_edcab7abe39d943c473bbfbc6f7f5692
#
_entry.id   edcab7abe39d943c473bbfbc6f7f5692
#
_cell.length_a   1.000
_cell.length_b   1.000
_cell.length_c   1.000
_cell.angle_alpha   90.00
_cell.angle_beta   90.00
_cell.angle_gamma   90.00
#
_symmetry.space_group_name_H-M   'P 1'
#
loop_
_entity.id
_entity.type
_entity.pdbx_description
1 polymer ?
#
loop_
_entity_poly.entity_id
_entity_poly.type
_entity_poly.pdbx_seq_one_letter_code
_entity_poly.pdbx_strand_id
1 'polypeptide(L)'
;MISKKGGVGKTTSAVNLAAAFAERGRRTLVVDLDPQASASLSLGLRRGDLIPSAADLLLRRKRLGEVVRATSVPGLDLVTASIDLASLESELGFQSSEEMRLAGLLRGPQLSGYDLVFIDCPPSFTLLSRNAITAADGFVVPVVPHFLAVEGLR
;
A
#
# COMPACT_ATOMS: atom_id res chain seq x y z
N MET A 1 -6.00 -2.91 -0.76
CA MET A 1 -6.91 -3.04 -1.94
C MET A 1 -6.27 -3.96 -2.97
N ILE A 2 -6.97 -4.99 -3.43
CA ILE A 2 -6.41 -5.98 -4.35
C ILE A 2 -7.38 -6.25 -5.53
N SER A 3 -6.85 -6.31 -6.76
CA SER A 3 -7.54 -6.77 -7.97
C SER A 3 -6.53 -6.89 -9.12
N LYS A 4 -6.60 -7.97 -9.90
CA LYS A 4 -5.76 -8.14 -11.10
C LYS A 4 -6.06 -7.13 -12.22
N LYS A 5 -7.25 -6.57 -12.25
CA LYS A 5 -7.67 -5.63 -13.29
C LYS A 5 -7.23 -4.20 -12.96
N GLY A 6 -6.53 -3.55 -13.87
CA GLY A 6 -6.26 -2.12 -13.81
C GLY A 6 -7.54 -1.28 -13.95
N GLY A 7 -7.58 -0.09 -13.39
CA GLY A 7 -8.69 0.86 -13.57
C GLY A 7 -10.00 0.52 -12.83
N VAL A 8 -10.02 -0.47 -11.94
CA VAL A 8 -11.24 -0.82 -11.16
C VAL A 8 -11.44 0.01 -9.90
N GLY A 9 -10.59 1.01 -9.65
CA GLY A 9 -10.73 1.93 -8.52
C GLY A 9 -10.00 1.48 -7.25
N LYS A 10 -8.99 0.62 -7.29
CA LYS A 10 -8.19 0.21 -6.11
C LYS A 10 -7.64 1.42 -5.36
N THR A 11 -6.77 2.17 -6.01
CA THR A 11 -6.13 3.37 -5.45
C THR A 11 -7.16 4.40 -5.00
N THR A 12 -8.17 4.66 -5.85
CA THR A 12 -9.26 5.58 -5.51
C THR A 12 -9.98 5.15 -4.25
N SER A 13 -10.30 3.86 -4.11
CA SER A 13 -10.97 3.34 -2.91
C SER A 13 -10.05 3.39 -1.68
N ALA A 14 -8.76 3.04 -1.83
CA ALA A 14 -7.79 3.08 -0.73
C ALA A 14 -7.66 4.50 -0.17
N VAL A 15 -7.40 5.47 -1.03
CA VAL A 15 -7.19 6.87 -0.64
C VAL A 15 -8.45 7.49 -0.03
N ASN A 16 -9.62 7.31 -0.68
CA ASN A 16 -10.85 7.92 -0.19
C ASN A 16 -11.36 7.27 1.10
N LEU A 17 -11.25 5.95 1.26
CA LEU A 17 -11.60 5.31 2.54
C LEU A 17 -10.66 5.76 3.65
N ALA A 18 -9.35 5.80 3.40
CA ALA A 18 -8.37 6.25 4.38
C ALA A 18 -8.66 7.70 4.83
N ALA A 19 -8.92 8.61 3.89
CA ALA A 19 -9.29 9.99 4.18
C ALA A 19 -10.60 10.08 4.97
N ALA A 20 -11.64 9.32 4.58
CA ALA A 20 -12.93 9.32 5.27
C ALA A 20 -12.84 8.80 6.71
N PHE A 21 -11.96 7.86 7.01
CA PHE A 21 -11.69 7.42 8.39
C PHE A 21 -10.89 8.47 9.16
N ALA A 22 -9.91 9.11 8.55
CA ALA A 22 -9.14 10.19 9.16
C ALA A 22 -10.04 11.38 9.54
N GLU A 23 -10.95 11.79 8.66
CA GLU A 23 -11.96 12.83 8.94
C GLU A 23 -12.89 12.46 10.11
N ARG A 24 -13.06 11.18 10.39
CA ARG A 24 -13.81 10.68 11.58
C ARG A 24 -12.94 10.52 12.83
N GLY A 25 -11.75 11.11 12.83
CA GLY A 25 -10.84 11.10 13.97
C GLY A 25 -10.05 9.80 14.16
N ARG A 26 -10.03 8.90 13.15
CA ARG A 26 -9.21 7.69 13.17
C ARG A 26 -7.81 7.98 12.62
N ARG A 27 -6.79 7.65 13.37
CA ARG A 27 -5.42 7.73 12.86
C ARG A 27 -5.20 6.65 11.81
N THR A 28 -4.95 7.08 10.59
CA THR A 28 -4.94 6.20 9.42
C THR A 28 -3.59 6.29 8.69
N LEU A 29 -3.08 5.16 8.25
CA LEU A 29 -1.88 5.06 7.41
C LEU A 29 -2.25 4.47 6.06
N VAL A 30 -1.79 5.06 4.98
CA VAL A 30 -1.77 4.45 3.64
C VAL A 30 -0.36 3.95 3.35
N VAL A 31 -0.23 2.71 2.90
CA VAL A 31 1.00 2.14 2.38
C VAL A 31 0.82 1.91 0.88
N ASP A 32 1.50 2.70 0.07
CA ASP A 32 1.47 2.60 -1.39
C ASP A 32 2.54 1.58 -1.84
N LEU A 33 2.10 0.47 -2.44
CA LEU A 33 2.97 -0.58 -2.98
C LEU A 33 2.95 -0.64 -4.51
N ASP A 34 2.23 0.27 -5.18
CA ASP A 34 2.26 0.32 -6.64
C ASP A 34 3.46 1.15 -7.11
N PRO A 35 4.41 0.60 -7.90
CA PRO A 35 5.53 1.35 -8.45
C PRO A 35 5.14 2.63 -9.21
N GLN A 36 3.88 2.72 -9.66
CA GLN A 36 3.34 3.94 -10.30
C GLN A 36 3.09 5.07 -9.32
N ALA A 37 3.09 4.80 -8.01
CA ALA A 37 2.90 5.76 -6.92
C ALA A 37 1.57 6.55 -7.01
N SER A 38 0.52 5.90 -7.52
CA SER A 38 -0.76 6.58 -7.76
C SER A 38 -1.43 7.08 -6.49
N ALA A 39 -1.36 6.33 -5.38
CA ALA A 39 -1.88 6.77 -4.08
C ALA A 39 -1.05 7.94 -3.54
N SER A 40 0.28 7.86 -3.64
CA SER A 40 1.20 8.90 -3.21
C SER A 40 0.95 10.24 -3.91
N LEU A 41 0.79 10.19 -5.23
CA LEU A 41 0.50 11.38 -6.05
C LEU A 41 -0.90 11.94 -5.77
N SER A 42 -1.90 11.07 -5.55
CA SER A 42 -3.27 11.48 -5.22
C SER A 42 -3.36 12.19 -3.87
N LEU A 43 -2.45 11.90 -2.94
CA LEU A 43 -2.33 12.55 -1.64
C LEU A 43 -1.44 13.80 -1.66
N GLY A 44 -1.10 14.30 -2.84
CA GLY A 44 -0.48 15.60 -3.05
C GLY A 44 1.05 15.61 -3.11
N LEU A 45 1.70 14.44 -3.11
CA LEU A 45 3.16 14.38 -3.26
C LEU A 45 3.57 14.54 -4.72
N ARG A 46 4.77 15.04 -4.93
CA ARG A 46 5.38 15.15 -6.26
C ARG A 46 6.31 13.97 -6.51
N ARG A 47 6.54 13.60 -7.76
CA ARG A 47 7.44 12.50 -8.12
C ARG A 47 8.87 12.64 -7.58
N GLY A 48 9.36 13.86 -7.41
CA GLY A 48 10.67 14.14 -6.81
C GLY A 48 10.75 13.90 -5.31
N ASP A 49 9.61 13.81 -4.63
CA ASP A 49 9.52 13.74 -3.16
C ASP A 49 9.15 12.34 -2.65
N LEU A 50 9.21 11.31 -3.51
CA LEU A 50 8.73 9.96 -3.17
C LEU A 50 9.72 9.12 -2.34
N ILE A 51 10.96 9.53 -2.21
CA ILE A 51 11.97 8.81 -1.42
C ILE A 51 12.26 9.55 -0.11
N PRO A 52 12.53 8.80 0.99
CA PRO A 52 12.51 7.34 1.12
C PRO A 52 11.08 6.77 1.02
N SER A 53 10.96 5.53 0.57
CA SER A 53 9.70 4.92 0.15
C SER A 53 9.47 3.52 0.76
N ALA A 54 8.37 2.87 0.38
CA ALA A 54 8.08 1.48 0.72
C ALA A 54 9.17 0.51 0.23
N ALA A 55 9.91 0.85 -0.84
CA ALA A 55 11.06 0.07 -1.28
C ALA A 55 12.16 0.06 -0.22
N ASP A 56 12.50 1.23 0.36
CA ASP A 56 13.50 1.34 1.41
C ASP A 56 13.08 0.59 2.68
N LEU A 57 11.78 0.61 3.01
CA LEU A 57 11.22 -0.15 4.11
C LEU A 57 11.34 -1.66 3.86
N LEU A 58 10.89 -2.15 2.70
CA LEU A 58 10.94 -3.56 2.34
C LEU A 58 12.37 -4.09 2.21
N LEU A 59 13.30 -3.30 1.73
CA LEU A 59 14.73 -3.65 1.67
C LEU A 59 15.45 -3.48 3.02
N ARG A 60 14.73 -3.08 4.09
CA ARG A 60 15.28 -2.81 5.44
C ARG A 60 16.39 -1.76 5.46
N ARG A 61 16.43 -0.88 4.47
CA ARG A 61 17.32 0.29 4.42
C ARG A 61 16.88 1.38 5.38
N LYS A 62 15.55 1.43 5.65
CA LYS A 62 14.90 2.39 6.53
C LYS A 62 13.87 1.69 7.43
N ARG A 63 13.61 2.29 8.61
CA ARG A 63 12.53 1.88 9.52
C ARG A 63 11.23 2.56 9.14
N LEU A 64 10.11 2.02 9.59
CA LEU A 64 8.78 2.56 9.28
C LEU A 64 8.67 4.08 9.59
N GLY A 65 9.10 4.52 10.77
CA GLY A 65 9.05 5.94 11.15
C GLY A 65 9.91 6.88 10.30
N GLU A 66 10.87 6.35 9.53
CA GLU A 66 11.71 7.16 8.62
C GLU A 66 11.09 7.31 7.23
N VAL A 67 10.11 6.47 6.88
CA VAL A 67 9.43 6.49 5.56
C VAL A 67 8.00 6.99 5.63
N VAL A 68 7.41 7.06 6.84
CA VAL A 68 6.08 7.64 7.05
C VAL A 68 6.13 9.15 6.90
N ARG A 69 5.14 9.70 6.22
CA ARG A 69 4.97 11.13 5.97
C ARG A 69 3.56 11.57 6.30
N ALA A 70 3.40 12.72 6.93
CA ALA A 70 2.11 13.38 7.05
C ALA A 70 1.61 13.82 5.67
N THR A 71 0.29 13.72 5.47
CA THR A 71 -0.37 14.26 4.27
C THR A 71 -1.06 15.59 4.58
N SER A 72 -1.67 16.20 3.58
CA SER A 72 -2.51 17.39 3.78
C SER A 72 -3.84 17.09 4.50
N VAL A 73 -4.20 15.81 4.65
CA VAL A 73 -5.39 15.37 5.38
C VAL A 73 -5.01 15.10 6.83
N PRO A 74 -5.55 15.86 7.80
CA PRO A 74 -5.25 15.63 9.22
C PRO A 74 -5.60 14.20 9.67
N GLY A 75 -4.67 13.55 10.36
CA GLY A 75 -4.85 12.17 10.83
C GLY A 75 -4.58 11.08 9.78
N LEU A 76 -4.20 11.46 8.56
CA LEU A 76 -3.81 10.55 7.50
C LEU A 76 -2.33 10.68 7.19
N ASP A 77 -1.59 9.62 7.43
CA ASP A 77 -0.19 9.49 7.07
C ASP A 77 -0.01 8.53 5.88
N LEU A 78 1.16 8.59 5.24
CA LEU A 78 1.47 7.87 4.01
C LEU A 78 2.89 7.29 4.04
N VAL A 79 3.04 6.04 3.63
CA VAL A 79 4.29 5.48 3.12
C VAL A 79 4.21 5.50 1.60
N THR A 80 5.10 6.24 0.97
CA THR A 80 5.13 6.45 -0.47
C THR A 80 5.60 5.22 -1.23
N ALA A 81 5.15 5.06 -2.46
CA ALA A 81 5.78 4.17 -3.44
C ALA A 81 6.88 4.91 -4.23
N SER A 82 7.81 4.15 -4.79
CA SER A 82 8.76 4.61 -5.79
C SER A 82 8.94 3.57 -6.90
N ILE A 83 9.56 3.97 -7.99
CA ILE A 83 9.86 3.06 -9.10
C ILE A 83 10.77 1.89 -8.67
N ASP A 84 11.53 2.05 -7.60
CA ASP A 84 12.42 1.01 -7.06
C ASP A 84 11.66 -0.24 -6.60
N LEU A 85 10.36 -0.12 -6.30
CA LEU A 85 9.50 -1.27 -6.03
C LEU A 85 9.42 -2.26 -7.21
N ALA A 86 9.63 -1.79 -8.44
CA ALA A 86 9.59 -2.65 -9.62
C ALA A 86 10.77 -3.63 -9.68
N SER A 87 11.93 -3.27 -9.14
CA SER A 87 13.13 -4.13 -9.10
C SER A 87 13.17 -5.04 -7.87
N LEU A 88 12.25 -4.87 -6.95
CA LEU A 88 12.29 -5.50 -5.63
C LEU A 88 12.24 -7.04 -5.70
N GLU A 89 11.50 -7.61 -6.66
CA GLU A 89 11.46 -9.06 -6.89
C GLU A 89 12.82 -9.62 -7.32
N SER A 90 13.57 -8.89 -8.14
CA SER A 90 14.91 -9.30 -8.57
C SER A 90 15.95 -9.15 -7.46
N GLU A 91 15.78 -8.19 -6.55
CA GLU A 91 16.69 -7.96 -5.43
C GLU A 91 16.46 -8.95 -4.28
N LEU A 92 15.20 -9.30 -3.97
CA LEU A 92 14.84 -10.17 -2.85
C LEU A 92 14.79 -11.66 -3.22
N GLY A 93 14.62 -11.99 -4.50
CA GLY A 93 14.41 -13.36 -4.96
C GLY A 93 13.02 -13.92 -4.62
N PHE A 94 12.78 -15.19 -4.99
CA PHE A 94 11.46 -15.85 -4.85
C PHE A 94 11.37 -16.74 -3.60
N GLN A 95 11.94 -16.33 -2.46
CA GLN A 95 11.84 -17.11 -1.23
C GLN A 95 10.53 -16.82 -0.50
N SER A 96 9.90 -17.83 0.08
CA SER A 96 8.64 -17.71 0.83
C SER A 96 8.75 -16.73 2.02
N SER A 97 9.94 -16.59 2.62
CA SER A 97 10.20 -15.63 3.69
C SER A 97 10.00 -14.18 3.25
N GLU A 98 10.21 -13.88 1.98
CA GLU A 98 10.09 -12.55 1.42
C GLU A 98 8.64 -12.09 1.27
N GLU A 99 7.68 -13.01 1.18
CA GLU A 99 6.24 -12.72 1.15
C GLU A 99 5.70 -12.22 2.50
N MET A 100 6.40 -12.50 3.60
CA MET A 100 6.03 -12.09 4.95
C MET A 100 6.74 -10.81 5.42
N ARG A 101 7.55 -10.21 4.58
CA ARG A 101 8.42 -9.08 4.95
C ARG A 101 7.62 -7.88 5.45
N LEU A 102 6.61 -7.48 4.69
CA LEU A 102 5.74 -6.37 5.08
C LEU A 102 4.99 -6.65 6.38
N ALA A 103 4.47 -7.87 6.55
CA ALA A 103 3.80 -8.27 7.78
C ALA A 103 4.70 -8.10 9.02
N GLY A 104 5.98 -8.48 8.90
CA GLY A 104 6.95 -8.29 9.97
C GLY A 104 7.28 -6.82 10.25
N LEU A 105 7.29 -5.99 9.22
CA LEU A 105 7.59 -4.55 9.31
C LEU A 105 6.40 -3.73 9.83
N LEU A 106 5.18 -4.17 9.54
CA LEU A 106 3.94 -3.55 10.01
C LEU A 106 3.45 -4.11 11.36
N ARG A 107 4.18 -5.03 12.00
CA ARG A 107 3.88 -5.50 13.36
C ARG A 107 4.78 -4.80 14.38
N GLY A 108 4.19 -4.39 15.48
CA GLY A 108 4.95 -3.85 16.61
C GLY A 108 4.58 -2.43 17.01
N PRO A 109 5.33 -1.85 17.97
CA PRO A 109 4.99 -0.57 18.60
C PRO A 109 4.89 0.61 17.63
N GLN A 110 5.54 0.52 16.47
CA GLN A 110 5.55 1.59 15.47
C GLN A 110 4.18 1.83 14.82
N LEU A 111 3.29 0.83 14.87
CA LEU A 111 1.90 0.95 14.40
C LEU A 111 0.88 1.22 15.51
N SER A 112 1.26 1.17 16.77
CA SER A 112 0.33 1.38 17.90
C SER A 112 -0.37 2.74 17.89
N GLY A 113 0.14 3.68 17.10
CA GLY A 113 -0.48 4.99 16.89
C GLY A 113 -1.54 5.04 15.79
N TYR A 114 -1.75 3.97 15.02
CA TYR A 114 -2.73 3.92 13.94
C TYR A 114 -3.89 3.00 14.28
N ASP A 115 -5.11 3.46 14.01
CA ASP A 115 -6.33 2.65 14.12
C ASP A 115 -6.50 1.76 12.88
N LEU A 116 -6.09 2.25 11.70
CA LEU A 116 -6.27 1.59 10.42
C LEU A 116 -5.04 1.75 9.51
N VAL A 117 -4.72 0.69 8.78
CA VAL A 117 -3.70 0.71 7.73
C VAL A 117 -4.33 0.24 6.42
N PHE A 118 -4.29 1.08 5.40
CA PHE A 118 -4.72 0.74 4.04
C PHE A 118 -3.50 0.46 3.17
N ILE A 119 -3.46 -0.70 2.54
CA ILE A 119 -2.39 -1.07 1.62
C ILE A 119 -2.94 -1.01 0.19
N ASP A 120 -2.40 -0.12 -0.64
CA ASP A 120 -2.70 -0.06 -2.07
C ASP A 120 -1.70 -0.92 -2.85
N CYS A 121 -2.21 -1.77 -3.73
CA CYS A 121 -1.41 -2.78 -4.43
C CYS A 121 -1.41 -2.57 -5.94
N PRO A 122 -0.32 -2.95 -6.64
CA PRO A 122 -0.29 -2.97 -8.10
C PRO A 122 -1.34 -3.93 -8.69
N PRO A 123 -1.72 -3.75 -9.96
CA PRO A 123 -2.72 -4.60 -10.63
C PRO A 123 -2.13 -5.93 -11.12
N SER A 124 -1.20 -6.51 -10.38
CA SER A 124 -0.48 -7.75 -10.72
C SER A 124 -0.30 -8.61 -9.49
N PHE A 125 -0.18 -9.93 -9.69
CA PHE A 125 0.04 -10.87 -8.59
C PHE A 125 1.54 -11.10 -8.40
N THR A 126 2.22 -10.07 -7.91
CA THR A 126 3.68 -10.00 -7.69
C THR A 126 4.02 -10.27 -6.24
N LEU A 127 5.31 -10.26 -5.90
CA LEU A 127 5.81 -10.30 -4.52
C LEU A 127 5.20 -9.18 -3.66
N LEU A 128 4.99 -7.99 -4.22
CA LEU A 128 4.36 -6.85 -3.53
C LEU A 128 2.92 -7.17 -3.11
N SER A 129 2.12 -7.74 -4.03
CA SER A 129 0.75 -8.14 -3.73
C SER A 129 0.69 -9.25 -2.67
N ARG A 130 1.61 -10.23 -2.72
CA ARG A 130 1.70 -11.29 -1.71
C ARG A 130 2.07 -10.73 -0.35
N ASN A 131 3.02 -9.80 -0.28
CA ASN A 131 3.36 -9.08 0.95
C ASN A 131 2.15 -8.33 1.53
N ALA A 132 1.37 -7.67 0.68
CA ALA A 132 0.16 -6.98 1.12
C ALA A 132 -0.90 -7.95 1.67
N ILE A 133 -1.13 -9.09 0.98
CA ILE A 133 -2.07 -10.12 1.40
C ILE A 133 -1.66 -10.70 2.76
N THR A 134 -0.40 -11.04 2.92
CA THR A 134 0.12 -11.65 4.16
C THR A 134 0.11 -10.68 5.35
N ALA A 135 0.22 -9.38 5.07
CA ALA A 135 0.23 -8.34 6.10
C ALA A 135 -1.17 -7.89 6.54
N ALA A 136 -2.19 -8.11 5.71
CA ALA A 136 -3.53 -7.57 5.93
C ALA A 136 -4.42 -8.51 6.77
N ASP A 137 -5.25 -7.91 7.63
CA ASP A 137 -6.29 -8.62 8.38
C ASP A 137 -7.56 -8.85 7.53
N GLY A 138 -7.73 -8.08 6.47
CA GLY A 138 -8.88 -8.18 5.56
C GLY A 138 -8.64 -7.54 4.20
N PHE A 139 -9.52 -7.82 3.24
CA PHE A 139 -9.39 -7.37 1.87
C PHE A 139 -10.62 -6.60 1.41
N VAL A 140 -10.38 -5.53 0.66
CA VAL A 140 -11.40 -4.86 -0.14
C VAL A 140 -11.07 -5.10 -1.61
N VAL A 141 -11.99 -5.71 -2.34
CA VAL A 141 -11.86 -6.01 -3.77
C VAL A 141 -12.84 -5.11 -4.52
N PRO A 142 -12.38 -4.01 -5.11
CA PRO A 142 -13.23 -3.18 -5.96
C PRO A 142 -13.63 -3.96 -7.22
N VAL A 143 -14.92 -3.98 -7.53
CA VAL A 143 -15.48 -4.68 -8.69
C VAL A 143 -16.29 -3.70 -9.50
N VAL A 144 -15.97 -3.57 -10.78
CA VAL A 144 -16.87 -2.90 -11.73
C VAL A 144 -18.03 -3.84 -12.00
N PRO A 145 -19.31 -3.40 -11.87
CA PRO A 145 -20.48 -4.26 -12.07
C PRO A 145 -20.68 -4.61 -13.55
N HIS A 146 -19.81 -5.44 -14.06
CA HIS A 146 -19.83 -5.98 -15.42
C HIS A 146 -19.73 -7.50 -15.35
N PHE A 147 -20.52 -8.21 -16.17
CA PHE A 147 -20.65 -9.67 -16.12
C PHE A 147 -19.30 -10.41 -16.06
N LEU A 148 -18.35 -10.06 -16.94
CA LEU A 148 -17.01 -10.67 -16.97
C LEU A 148 -16.14 -10.36 -15.74
N ALA A 149 -16.43 -9.27 -15.01
CA ALA A 149 -15.69 -8.93 -13.81
C ALA A 149 -16.15 -9.75 -12.59
N VAL A 150 -17.42 -10.12 -12.56
CA VAL A 150 -18.01 -10.97 -11.52
C VAL A 150 -17.53 -12.43 -11.67
N GLU A 151 -17.42 -12.92 -12.92
CA GLU A 151 -16.86 -14.25 -13.18
C GLU A 151 -15.39 -14.39 -12.75
N GLY A 152 -14.60 -13.33 -12.81
CA GLY A 152 -13.21 -13.31 -12.36
C GLY A 152 -13.01 -13.35 -10.83
N LEU A 153 -14.10 -13.35 -10.03
CA LEU A 153 -14.10 -13.51 -8.58
C LEU A 153 -14.26 -14.97 -8.13
N ARG A 154 -14.56 -15.88 -9.03
CA ARG A 154 -14.63 -17.33 -8.82
C ARG A 154 -13.26 -17.95 -9.06
#